data_3151f062c5747180393ac5dcbae71526
#
_entry.id   3151f062c5747180393ac5dcbae71526
#
_cell.length_a   1.000
_cell.length_b   1.000
_cell.length_c   1.000
_cell.angle_alpha   90.00
_cell.angle_beta   90.00
_cell.angle_gamma   90.00
#
_symmetry.space_group_name_H-M   'P 1'
#
loop_
_entity.id
_entity.type
_entity.pdbx_description
1 polymer ?
#
loop_
_entity_poly.entity_id
_entity_poly.type
_entity_poly.pdbx_seq_one_letter_code
_entity_poly.pdbx_strand_id
1 'polypeptide(L)'
;DSINYIKSINPRGLLRDAKLNISNSDGSNLTYNFSALLDGVGINLKENKAELDGLNGLININKNGGRLNIDTKNLGIKFENYFNSKMIFEFAAGEIIWRQGESGVMISTDQFNLETSDFVSNSQIKLSIPDNQKTPYVDIESNWSVNDITVLKSLIAKEKLNPNLYDWIQESMLAGEIESGKIRMVGSIGDFPFPEKEGIFQIDAKIKNLLLKYAKDWPQTKAEEMELTFKRNHIYS
;
A
#
# COMPACT_ATOMS: atom_id res chain seq x y z
N ASP A 1 0.95 -23.21 14.98
CA ASP A 1 2.31 -23.68 15.17
C ASP A 1 3.27 -22.72 14.43
N SER A 2 4.07 -21.95 15.20
CA SER A 2 4.86 -20.82 14.69
C SER A 2 5.86 -21.22 13.59
N ILE A 3 6.40 -22.44 13.65
CA ILE A 3 7.37 -22.96 12.66
C ILE A 3 6.67 -23.18 11.31
N ASN A 4 5.46 -23.71 11.32
CA ASN A 4 4.70 -23.93 10.08
C ASN A 4 4.29 -22.61 9.45
N TYR A 5 3.95 -21.59 10.27
CA TYR A 5 3.68 -20.25 9.78
C TYR A 5 4.92 -19.63 9.11
N ILE A 6 6.09 -19.69 9.75
CA ILE A 6 7.35 -19.18 9.15
C ILE A 6 7.65 -19.88 7.83
N LYS A 7 7.46 -21.20 7.74
CA LYS A 7 7.63 -21.94 6.48
C LYS A 7 6.61 -21.52 5.41
N SER A 8 5.39 -21.20 5.81
CA SER A 8 4.33 -20.81 4.86
C SER A 8 4.60 -19.47 4.17
N ILE A 9 5.25 -18.54 4.86
CA ILE A 9 5.62 -17.22 4.29
C ILE A 9 6.88 -17.26 3.42
N ASN A 10 7.56 -18.41 3.36
CA ASN A 10 8.76 -18.65 2.54
C ASN A 10 9.77 -17.50 2.60
N PRO A 11 10.34 -17.17 3.77
CA PRO A 11 11.23 -16.04 3.95
C PRO A 11 12.54 -16.23 3.18
N ARG A 12 13.01 -15.16 2.56
CA ARG A 12 14.29 -15.08 1.83
C ARG A 12 15.08 -13.90 2.33
N GLY A 13 16.36 -13.82 2.01
CA GLY A 13 17.24 -12.71 2.41
C GLY A 13 18.08 -13.03 3.64
N LEU A 14 18.71 -12.02 4.20
CA LEU A 14 19.61 -12.15 5.34
C LEU A 14 19.15 -11.28 6.51
N LEU A 15 19.42 -11.77 7.72
CA LEU A 15 19.36 -10.99 8.95
C LEU A 15 20.80 -10.77 9.43
N ARG A 16 21.22 -9.50 9.44
CA ARG A 16 22.56 -9.12 9.93
C ARG A 16 22.46 -8.54 11.34
N ASP A 17 23.50 -8.68 12.12
CA ASP A 17 23.62 -8.13 13.47
C ASP A 17 22.43 -8.45 14.38
N ALA A 18 21.87 -9.66 14.19
CA ALA A 18 20.71 -10.12 14.94
C ALA A 18 21.04 -10.26 16.44
N LYS A 19 20.25 -9.60 17.29
CA LYS A 19 20.37 -9.62 18.74
C LYS A 19 19.05 -10.03 19.36
N LEU A 20 19.10 -11.01 20.25
CA LEU A 20 17.93 -11.44 21.02
C LEU A 20 18.27 -11.36 22.51
N ASN A 21 17.58 -10.51 23.23
CA ASN A 21 17.65 -10.43 24.68
C ASN A 21 16.36 -11.00 25.27
N ILE A 22 16.51 -11.96 26.17
CA ILE A 22 15.38 -12.58 26.86
C ILE A 22 15.58 -12.34 28.36
N SER A 23 14.57 -11.87 29.06
CA SER A 23 14.59 -11.74 30.52
C SER A 23 13.29 -12.27 31.13
N ASN A 24 13.45 -12.89 32.29
CA ASN A 24 12.33 -13.42 33.07
C ASN A 24 12.55 -12.96 34.53
N SER A 25 11.93 -11.85 34.89
CA SER A 25 12.17 -11.22 36.20
C SER A 25 11.48 -11.90 37.39
N ASP A 26 10.39 -12.65 37.17
CA ASP A 26 9.56 -13.19 38.26
C ASP A 26 9.02 -14.61 38.00
N GLY A 27 9.64 -15.36 37.06
CA GLY A 27 9.17 -16.72 36.73
C GLY A 27 7.86 -16.79 35.93
N SER A 28 7.12 -15.69 35.83
CA SER A 28 5.80 -15.62 35.16
C SER A 28 5.74 -14.66 33.98
N ASN A 29 6.67 -13.70 33.86
CA ASN A 29 6.66 -12.67 32.82
C ASN A 29 7.91 -12.74 31.94
N LEU A 30 7.86 -13.58 30.92
CA LEU A 30 8.90 -13.59 29.89
C LEU A 30 8.81 -12.32 29.04
N THR A 31 9.89 -11.55 29.00
CA THR A 31 10.05 -10.44 28.05
C THR A 31 11.17 -10.74 27.08
N TYR A 32 11.04 -10.28 25.86
CA TYR A 32 12.08 -10.37 24.86
C TYR A 32 12.20 -9.09 24.06
N ASN A 33 13.41 -8.82 23.59
CA ASN A 33 13.68 -7.79 22.60
C ASN A 33 14.56 -8.41 21.51
N PHE A 34 14.08 -8.34 20.29
CA PHE A 34 14.79 -8.78 19.10
C PHE A 34 15.09 -7.57 18.21
N SER A 35 16.30 -7.49 17.69
CA SER A 35 16.67 -6.51 16.67
C SER A 35 17.54 -7.14 15.60
N ALA A 36 17.39 -6.71 14.34
CA ALA A 36 18.23 -7.15 13.23
C ALA A 36 18.19 -6.12 12.09
N LEU A 37 19.26 -6.06 11.31
CA LEU A 37 19.28 -5.46 9.99
C LEU A 37 18.74 -6.47 8.98
N LEU A 38 17.73 -6.04 8.21
CA LEU A 38 17.19 -6.78 7.08
C LEU A 38 18.02 -6.45 5.84
N ASP A 39 18.46 -7.47 5.11
CA ASP A 39 19.23 -7.33 3.88
C ASP A 39 18.59 -8.19 2.79
N GLY A 40 17.92 -7.51 1.85
CA GLY A 40 17.22 -8.13 0.74
C GLY A 40 16.09 -9.08 1.16
N VAL A 41 15.40 -8.79 2.26
CA VAL A 41 14.37 -9.70 2.78
C VAL A 41 13.17 -9.74 1.87
N GLY A 42 12.71 -10.95 1.57
CA GLY A 42 11.48 -11.23 0.84
C GLY A 42 10.59 -12.20 1.60
N ILE A 43 9.29 -12.06 1.40
CA ILE A 43 8.24 -12.95 1.92
C ILE A 43 7.18 -13.21 0.87
N ASN A 44 6.55 -14.36 0.95
CA ASN A 44 5.43 -14.72 0.09
C ASN A 44 4.25 -15.18 0.94
N LEU A 45 3.22 -14.35 1.02
CA LEU A 45 1.99 -14.61 1.75
C LEU A 45 0.99 -15.30 0.82
N LYS A 46 1.14 -16.63 0.62
CA LYS A 46 0.33 -17.41 -0.33
C LYS A 46 -1.18 -17.27 -0.10
N GLU A 47 -1.62 -17.25 1.15
CA GLU A 47 -3.03 -17.11 1.50
C GLU A 47 -3.59 -15.74 1.08
N ASN A 48 -2.79 -14.69 1.22
CA ASN A 48 -3.18 -13.32 0.87
C ASN A 48 -2.81 -12.96 -0.57
N LYS A 49 -2.15 -13.89 -1.29
CA LYS A 49 -1.63 -13.64 -2.64
C LYS A 49 -0.77 -12.37 -2.71
N ALA A 50 0.05 -12.17 -1.70
CA ALA A 50 0.93 -11.04 -1.56
C ALA A 50 2.40 -11.48 -1.53
N GLU A 51 3.25 -10.76 -2.21
CA GLU A 51 4.69 -10.97 -2.24
C GLU A 51 5.43 -9.66 -2.00
N LEU A 52 6.47 -9.73 -1.19
CA LEU A 52 7.40 -8.65 -0.93
C LEU A 52 8.81 -9.14 -1.21
N ASP A 53 9.62 -8.35 -1.90
CA ASP A 53 11.03 -8.68 -2.18
C ASP A 53 11.92 -7.47 -2.03
N GLY A 54 13.16 -7.72 -1.61
CA GLY A 54 14.22 -6.72 -1.60
C GLY A 54 14.12 -5.74 -0.42
N LEU A 55 13.41 -6.09 0.67
CA LEU A 55 13.27 -5.22 1.83
C LEU A 55 14.59 -5.10 2.58
N ASN A 56 15.05 -3.87 2.76
CA ASN A 56 16.17 -3.50 3.63
C ASN A 56 15.67 -2.57 4.75
N GLY A 57 16.25 -2.69 5.92
CA GLY A 57 15.84 -1.85 7.05
C GLY A 57 16.30 -2.39 8.40
N LEU A 58 15.92 -1.69 9.46
CA LEU A 58 16.16 -2.10 10.84
C LEU A 58 14.84 -2.50 11.48
N ILE A 59 14.78 -3.76 11.93
CA ILE A 59 13.62 -4.27 12.67
C ILE A 59 13.93 -4.37 14.16
N ASN A 60 12.96 -3.94 14.98
CA ASN A 60 12.97 -4.13 16.44
C ASN A 60 11.62 -4.69 16.87
N ILE A 61 11.62 -5.79 17.60
CA ILE A 61 10.41 -6.50 18.02
C ILE A 61 10.47 -6.78 19.51
N ASN A 62 9.37 -6.62 20.20
CA ASN A 62 9.17 -7.07 21.58
C ASN A 62 7.77 -7.68 21.73
N LYS A 63 7.43 -8.15 22.94
CA LYS A 63 6.15 -8.81 23.19
C LYS A 63 4.91 -7.94 22.92
N ASN A 64 5.06 -6.60 22.94
CA ASN A 64 3.95 -5.66 22.78
C ASN A 64 3.82 -5.11 21.36
N GLY A 65 4.74 -5.50 20.45
CA GLY A 65 4.76 -5.00 19.08
C GLY A 65 6.17 -4.82 18.54
N GLY A 66 6.32 -3.89 17.61
CA GLY A 66 7.63 -3.61 17.03
C GLY A 66 7.64 -2.38 16.14
N ARG A 67 8.80 -2.20 15.55
CA ARG A 67 9.13 -1.10 14.66
C ARG A 67 10.01 -1.60 13.53
N LEU A 68 9.72 -1.17 12.33
CA LEU A 68 10.52 -1.41 11.14
C LEU A 68 10.84 -0.07 10.47
N ASN A 69 12.11 0.30 10.48
CA ASN A 69 12.62 1.42 9.72
C ASN A 69 13.05 0.89 8.34
N ILE A 70 12.39 1.36 7.30
CA ILE A 70 12.63 0.95 5.91
C ILE A 70 13.48 2.01 5.23
N ASP A 71 14.51 1.57 4.54
CA ASP A 71 15.34 2.35 3.61
C ASP A 71 15.81 1.39 2.52
N THR A 72 15.02 1.29 1.46
CA THR A 72 15.15 0.23 0.47
C THR A 72 15.20 0.80 -0.94
N LYS A 73 16.11 0.27 -1.75
CA LYS A 73 16.11 0.42 -3.20
C LYS A 73 15.60 -0.85 -3.85
N ASN A 74 14.84 -0.69 -4.94
CA ASN A 74 14.26 -1.78 -5.72
C ASN A 74 13.34 -2.71 -4.89
N LEU A 75 12.44 -2.11 -4.09
CA LEU A 75 11.43 -2.86 -3.36
C LEU A 75 10.38 -3.41 -4.32
N GLY A 76 10.27 -4.74 -4.38
CA GLY A 76 9.24 -5.42 -5.15
C GLY A 76 8.00 -5.71 -4.31
N ILE A 77 6.83 -5.28 -4.76
CA ILE A 77 5.54 -5.57 -4.12
C ILE A 77 4.59 -6.16 -5.14
N LYS A 78 3.94 -7.28 -4.80
CA LYS A 78 2.89 -7.90 -5.60
C LYS A 78 1.67 -8.19 -4.73
N PHE A 79 0.50 -7.79 -5.21
CA PHE A 79 -0.80 -8.16 -4.65
C PHE A 79 -1.67 -8.68 -5.78
N GLU A 80 -1.72 -9.99 -5.98
CA GLU A 80 -2.39 -10.64 -7.13
C GLU A 80 -3.87 -10.26 -7.26
N ASN A 81 -4.53 -9.92 -6.14
CA ASN A 81 -5.93 -9.54 -6.16
C ASN A 81 -6.18 -8.07 -6.52
N TYR A 82 -5.13 -7.22 -6.59
CA TYR A 82 -5.27 -5.77 -6.74
C TYR A 82 -4.46 -5.20 -7.90
N PHE A 83 -3.38 -5.86 -8.32
CA PHE A 83 -2.49 -5.38 -9.37
C PHE A 83 -2.19 -6.48 -10.37
N ASN A 84 -2.14 -6.13 -11.65
CA ASN A 84 -1.86 -7.08 -12.72
C ASN A 84 -0.42 -7.61 -12.70
N SER A 85 0.51 -6.83 -12.16
CA SER A 85 1.93 -7.15 -12.13
C SER A 85 2.58 -6.79 -10.81
N LYS A 86 3.79 -7.31 -10.60
CA LYS A 86 4.65 -6.90 -9.51
C LYS A 86 5.14 -5.47 -9.76
N MET A 87 4.91 -4.60 -8.79
CA MET A 87 5.44 -3.24 -8.80
C MET A 87 6.85 -3.22 -8.22
N ILE A 88 7.75 -2.53 -8.88
CA ILE A 88 9.10 -2.29 -8.39
C ILE A 88 9.24 -0.81 -8.08
N PHE A 89 9.45 -0.48 -6.81
CA PHE A 89 9.73 0.86 -6.36
C PHE A 89 11.25 1.05 -6.31
N GLU A 90 11.77 2.05 -7.00
CA GLU A 90 13.19 2.39 -7.02
C GLU A 90 13.67 2.81 -5.64
N PHE A 91 12.77 3.46 -4.88
CA PHE A 91 13.00 3.85 -3.50
C PHE A 91 11.76 3.66 -2.64
N ALA A 92 11.96 3.13 -1.44
CA ALA A 92 10.94 3.01 -0.40
C ALA A 92 11.55 3.33 0.97
N ALA A 93 10.96 4.29 1.69
CA ALA A 93 11.45 4.70 3.00
C ALA A 93 10.32 5.09 3.95
N GLY A 94 10.51 4.79 5.21
CA GLY A 94 9.57 5.16 6.27
C GLY A 94 9.71 4.28 7.49
N GLU A 95 8.97 4.65 8.53
CA GLU A 95 8.89 3.87 9.75
C GLU A 95 7.50 3.24 9.87
N ILE A 96 7.44 1.93 10.05
CA ILE A 96 6.21 1.20 10.36
C ILE A 96 6.28 0.78 11.82
N ILE A 97 5.26 1.13 12.59
CA ILE A 97 5.12 0.75 14.00
C ILE A 97 3.89 -0.14 14.11
N TRP A 98 4.02 -1.26 14.81
CA TRP A 98 2.86 -2.06 15.19
C TRP A 98 2.82 -2.30 16.70
N ARG A 99 1.62 -2.41 17.22
CA ARG A 99 1.36 -2.64 18.64
C ARG A 99 0.26 -3.68 18.81
N GLN A 100 0.51 -4.65 19.68
CA GLN A 100 -0.52 -5.57 20.13
C GLN A 100 -1.34 -4.89 21.22
N GLY A 101 -2.63 -4.75 20.99
CA GLY A 101 -3.60 -4.28 21.97
C GLY A 101 -4.48 -5.44 22.51
N GLU A 102 -5.42 -5.11 23.37
CA GLU A 102 -6.37 -6.08 23.95
C GLU A 102 -7.38 -6.61 22.91
N SER A 103 -7.61 -5.90 21.84
CA SER A 103 -8.63 -6.22 20.82
C SER A 103 -8.06 -6.42 19.42
N GLY A 104 -6.73 -6.55 19.29
CA GLY A 104 -6.08 -6.77 18.01
C GLY A 104 -4.78 -5.99 17.82
N VAL A 105 -4.30 -5.97 16.59
CA VAL A 105 -3.05 -5.30 16.20
C VAL A 105 -3.35 -3.96 15.57
N MET A 106 -2.65 -2.93 16.00
CA MET A 106 -2.61 -1.62 15.34
C MET A 106 -1.29 -1.44 14.62
N ILE A 107 -1.34 -1.09 13.34
CA ILE A 107 -0.16 -0.78 12.51
C ILE A 107 -0.27 0.67 12.06
N SER A 108 0.81 1.42 12.11
CA SER A 108 0.83 2.82 11.67
C SER A 108 2.15 3.22 11.03
N THR A 109 2.05 4.19 10.14
CA THR A 109 3.18 4.98 9.62
C THR A 109 2.71 6.41 9.43
N ASP A 110 3.53 7.36 9.82
CA ASP A 110 3.22 8.80 9.67
C ASP A 110 3.79 9.36 8.36
N GLN A 111 4.85 8.75 7.84
CA GLN A 111 5.46 9.10 6.56
C GLN A 111 6.03 7.84 5.91
N PHE A 112 5.39 7.38 4.85
CA PHE A 112 5.88 6.29 4.04
C PHE A 112 6.02 6.75 2.59
N ASN A 113 7.25 6.80 2.11
CA ASN A 113 7.58 7.27 0.77
C ASN A 113 7.77 6.08 -0.15
N LEU A 114 7.17 6.16 -1.33
CA LEU A 114 7.38 5.23 -2.42
C LEU A 114 7.67 6.03 -3.69
N GLU A 115 8.72 5.63 -4.42
CA GLU A 115 9.15 6.33 -5.64
C GLU A 115 9.49 5.34 -6.75
N THR A 116 9.07 5.69 -7.95
CA THR A 116 9.55 5.16 -9.22
C THR A 116 9.95 6.32 -10.12
N SER A 117 10.44 6.06 -11.36
CA SER A 117 10.69 7.10 -12.37
C SER A 117 9.46 7.99 -12.63
N ASP A 118 8.26 7.42 -12.56
CA ASP A 118 7.02 8.08 -12.98
C ASP A 118 6.02 8.32 -11.86
N PHE A 119 6.27 7.79 -10.67
CA PHE A 119 5.36 7.88 -9.54
C PHE A 119 6.09 8.21 -8.26
N VAL A 120 5.57 9.17 -7.50
CA VAL A 120 6.03 9.51 -6.15
C VAL A 120 4.83 9.55 -5.23
N SER A 121 4.95 8.99 -4.03
CA SER A 121 3.94 9.13 -3.00
C SER A 121 4.54 9.30 -1.61
N ASN A 122 3.81 10.04 -0.77
CA ASN A 122 4.02 10.15 0.67
C ASN A 122 2.70 9.82 1.36
N SER A 123 2.72 8.81 2.22
CA SER A 123 1.50 8.26 2.82
C SER A 123 1.57 8.24 4.34
N GLN A 124 0.46 8.59 4.97
CA GLN A 124 0.15 8.32 6.36
C GLN A 124 -0.89 7.21 6.43
N ILE A 125 -0.62 6.16 7.19
CA ILE A 125 -1.48 4.97 7.25
C ILE A 125 -1.69 4.56 8.70
N LYS A 126 -2.93 4.28 9.07
CA LYS A 126 -3.30 3.58 10.30
C LYS A 126 -4.18 2.41 9.92
N LEU A 127 -3.83 1.23 10.41
CA LEU A 127 -4.54 -0.01 10.17
C LEU A 127 -4.82 -0.68 11.51
N SER A 128 -6.09 -0.96 11.79
CA SER A 128 -6.52 -1.72 12.97
C SER A 128 -7.02 -3.08 12.52
N ILE A 129 -6.36 -4.15 12.99
CA ILE A 129 -6.69 -5.54 12.68
C ILE A 129 -7.25 -6.18 13.94
N PRO A 130 -8.58 -6.38 14.05
CA PRO A 130 -9.19 -6.95 15.24
C PRO A 130 -9.00 -8.46 15.33
N ASP A 131 -8.84 -8.99 16.55
CA ASP A 131 -8.63 -10.43 16.83
C ASP A 131 -9.88 -11.30 16.52
N ASN A 132 -11.06 -10.70 16.44
CA ASN A 132 -12.34 -11.41 16.35
C ASN A 132 -12.82 -11.68 14.91
N GLN A 133 -11.91 -11.80 13.96
CA GLN A 133 -12.18 -12.03 12.52
C GLN A 133 -13.05 -10.94 11.85
N LYS A 134 -13.25 -9.80 12.47
CA LYS A 134 -13.85 -8.64 11.81
C LYS A 134 -12.88 -8.08 10.77
N THR A 135 -13.45 -7.44 9.77
CA THR A 135 -12.64 -6.81 8.71
C THR A 135 -11.76 -5.69 9.28
N PRO A 136 -10.52 -5.57 8.80
CA PRO A 136 -9.64 -4.48 9.21
C PRO A 136 -10.24 -3.10 8.93
N TYR A 137 -9.93 -2.14 9.80
CA TYR A 137 -10.29 -0.74 9.63
C TYR A 137 -9.06 0.06 9.22
N VAL A 138 -9.19 0.90 8.19
CA VAL A 138 -8.10 1.75 7.67
C VAL A 138 -8.41 3.23 7.82
N ASP A 139 -7.35 3.99 8.01
CA ASP A 139 -7.30 5.44 7.89
C ASP A 139 -6.04 5.79 7.11
N ILE A 140 -6.21 6.14 5.83
CA ILE A 140 -5.13 6.41 4.89
C ILE A 140 -5.28 7.81 4.34
N GLU A 141 -4.19 8.56 4.38
CA GLU A 141 -3.99 9.79 3.63
C GLU A 141 -2.69 9.67 2.83
N SER A 142 -2.76 9.93 1.52
CA SER A 142 -1.59 9.88 0.65
C SER A 142 -1.60 11.06 -0.30
N ASN A 143 -0.45 11.75 -0.38
CA ASN A 143 -0.18 12.71 -1.44
C ASN A 143 0.71 12.02 -2.47
N TRP A 144 0.44 12.24 -3.76
CA TRP A 144 1.12 11.55 -4.84
C TRP A 144 1.18 12.40 -6.11
N SER A 145 2.11 12.04 -7.00
CA SER A 145 2.23 12.62 -8.34
C SER A 145 2.63 11.54 -9.34
N VAL A 146 2.31 11.78 -10.60
CA VAL A 146 2.60 10.85 -11.71
C VAL A 146 3.05 11.64 -12.93
N ASN A 147 4.24 11.34 -13.44
CA ASN A 147 4.80 12.00 -14.62
C ASN A 147 4.17 11.51 -15.92
N ASP A 148 3.71 10.26 -15.97
CA ASP A 148 2.98 9.68 -17.09
C ASP A 148 1.73 8.95 -16.57
N ILE A 149 0.54 9.54 -16.83
CA ILE A 149 -0.74 8.97 -16.38
C ILE A 149 -1.00 7.56 -16.92
N THR A 150 -0.35 7.17 -18.01
CA THR A 150 -0.54 5.84 -18.61
C THR A 150 0.00 4.71 -17.74
N VAL A 151 0.93 4.99 -16.81
CA VAL A 151 1.43 3.98 -15.85
C VAL A 151 0.32 3.50 -14.92
N LEU A 152 -0.67 4.34 -14.64
CA LEU A 152 -1.82 3.97 -13.80
C LEU A 152 -2.63 2.81 -14.40
N LYS A 153 -2.62 2.64 -15.72
CA LYS A 153 -3.32 1.54 -16.39
C LYS A 153 -2.82 0.18 -15.93
N SER A 154 -1.51 0.07 -15.68
CA SER A 154 -0.87 -1.18 -15.23
C SER A 154 -1.21 -1.52 -13.77
N LEU A 155 -1.60 -0.53 -12.97
CA LEU A 155 -1.91 -0.69 -11.55
C LEU A 155 -3.35 -1.16 -11.31
N ILE A 156 -4.23 -1.04 -12.31
CA ILE A 156 -5.64 -1.35 -12.15
C ILE A 156 -5.90 -2.82 -12.48
N ALA A 157 -6.36 -3.59 -11.51
CA ALA A 157 -6.74 -4.99 -11.73
C ALA A 157 -8.09 -5.07 -12.46
N LYS A 158 -8.10 -5.79 -13.58
CA LYS A 158 -9.30 -5.99 -14.41
C LYS A 158 -10.48 -6.56 -13.61
N GLU A 159 -10.19 -7.48 -12.69
CA GLU A 159 -11.20 -8.18 -11.90
C GLU A 159 -11.89 -7.31 -10.84
N LYS A 160 -11.35 -6.11 -10.59
CA LYS A 160 -11.89 -5.18 -9.57
C LYS A 160 -12.79 -4.09 -10.12
N LEU A 161 -12.78 -3.91 -11.43
CA LEU A 161 -13.61 -2.91 -12.10
C LEU A 161 -14.70 -3.55 -12.96
N ASN A 162 -15.76 -2.77 -13.21
CA ASN A 162 -16.70 -3.09 -14.27
C ASN A 162 -15.91 -3.22 -15.59
N PRO A 163 -16.11 -4.26 -16.41
CA PRO A 163 -15.36 -4.49 -17.65
C PRO A 163 -15.36 -3.29 -18.59
N ASN A 164 -16.51 -2.63 -18.76
CA ASN A 164 -16.63 -1.46 -19.64
C ASN A 164 -15.79 -0.27 -19.11
N LEU A 165 -15.73 -0.09 -17.79
CA LEU A 165 -14.92 0.96 -17.17
C LEU A 165 -13.42 0.64 -17.30
N TYR A 166 -13.04 -0.61 -17.11
CA TYR A 166 -11.66 -1.04 -17.32
C TYR A 166 -11.19 -0.79 -18.75
N ASP A 167 -11.96 -1.27 -19.73
CA ASP A 167 -11.66 -1.10 -21.16
C ASP A 167 -11.61 0.40 -21.53
N TRP A 168 -12.56 1.19 -21.00
CA TRP A 168 -12.57 2.63 -21.21
C TRP A 168 -11.29 3.30 -20.66
N ILE A 169 -10.85 2.97 -19.45
CA ILE A 169 -9.61 3.53 -18.88
C ILE A 169 -8.39 3.14 -19.73
N GLN A 170 -8.33 1.88 -20.20
CA GLN A 170 -7.23 1.41 -21.04
C GLN A 170 -7.14 2.14 -22.38
N GLU A 171 -8.28 2.49 -22.97
CA GLU A 171 -8.34 3.12 -24.30
C GLU A 171 -8.35 4.65 -24.26
N SER A 172 -8.90 5.25 -23.18
CA SER A 172 -9.18 6.69 -23.13
C SER A 172 -8.01 7.56 -22.73
N MET A 173 -7.23 7.12 -21.75
CA MET A 173 -6.13 7.91 -21.19
C MET A 173 -4.89 7.74 -22.06
N LEU A 174 -4.64 8.70 -22.98
CA LEU A 174 -3.56 8.57 -23.96
C LEU A 174 -2.24 9.20 -23.50
N ALA A 175 -2.31 10.34 -22.80
CA ALA A 175 -1.18 11.05 -22.23
C ALA A 175 -1.65 12.03 -21.16
N GLY A 176 -0.72 12.49 -20.33
CA GLY A 176 -0.94 13.47 -19.28
C GLY A 176 -0.06 13.17 -18.08
N GLU A 177 -0.03 14.13 -17.17
CA GLU A 177 0.68 14.02 -15.90
C GLU A 177 -0.25 14.41 -14.74
N ILE A 178 -0.08 13.84 -13.57
CA ILE A 178 -0.73 14.27 -12.35
C ILE A 178 0.29 15.06 -11.55
N GLU A 179 0.15 16.39 -11.60
CA GLU A 179 1.01 17.32 -10.88
C GLU A 179 0.88 17.13 -9.37
N SER A 180 -0.34 16.92 -8.91
CA SER A 180 -0.63 16.62 -7.51
C SER A 180 -1.89 15.80 -7.39
N GLY A 181 -1.83 14.76 -6.58
CA GLY A 181 -2.96 13.92 -6.22
C GLY A 181 -3.05 13.77 -4.71
N LYS A 182 -4.25 13.58 -4.20
CA LYS A 182 -4.51 13.26 -2.81
C LYS A 182 -5.53 12.13 -2.72
N ILE A 183 -5.24 11.14 -1.88
CA ILE A 183 -6.18 10.07 -1.55
C ILE A 183 -6.53 10.16 -0.08
N ARG A 184 -7.81 10.08 0.24
CA ARG A 184 -8.33 9.93 1.60
C ARG A 184 -9.22 8.70 1.65
N MET A 185 -8.84 7.70 2.46
CA MET A 185 -9.61 6.48 2.65
C MET A 185 -9.76 6.20 4.15
N VAL A 186 -11.00 6.11 4.63
CA VAL A 186 -11.32 5.83 6.04
C VAL A 186 -12.50 4.87 6.10
N GLY A 187 -12.35 3.77 6.81
CA GLY A 187 -13.46 2.83 7.01
C GLY A 187 -13.02 1.38 7.10
N SER A 188 -13.99 0.48 7.25
CA SER A 188 -13.77 -0.96 7.21
C SER A 188 -13.47 -1.44 5.78
N ILE A 189 -12.36 -2.16 5.56
CA ILE A 189 -11.98 -2.64 4.22
C ILE A 189 -13.07 -3.51 3.59
N GLY A 190 -13.86 -4.23 4.41
CA GLY A 190 -14.96 -5.06 3.92
C GLY A 190 -16.09 -4.27 3.28
N ASP A 191 -16.23 -3.00 3.62
CA ASP A 191 -17.29 -2.13 3.13
C ASP A 191 -16.84 -1.23 1.97
N PHE A 192 -15.57 -1.39 1.52
CA PHE A 192 -15.06 -0.62 0.38
C PHE A 192 -15.85 -0.91 -0.91
N PRO A 193 -16.24 0.10 -1.69
CA PRO A 193 -15.89 1.53 -1.68
C PRO A 193 -16.78 2.47 -0.84
N PHE A 194 -17.40 1.98 0.23
CA PHE A 194 -18.23 2.71 1.20
C PHE A 194 -19.48 3.36 0.58
N PRO A 195 -20.41 2.57 0.01
CA PRO A 195 -21.53 3.11 -0.76
C PRO A 195 -22.53 3.91 0.07
N GLU A 196 -22.67 3.63 1.39
CA GLU A 196 -23.80 4.15 2.18
C GLU A 196 -23.33 4.98 3.33
N LYS A 197 -22.62 5.59 3.77
CA LYS A 197 -22.44 6.54 4.92
C LYS A 197 -21.27 6.27 5.87
N GLU A 198 -20.85 5.04 6.04
CA GLU A 198 -19.83 4.67 7.01
C GLU A 198 -18.44 4.52 6.38
N GLY A 199 -17.86 5.60 5.89
CA GLY A 199 -16.52 5.60 5.35
C GLY A 199 -16.29 6.75 4.38
N ILE A 200 -15.04 6.99 4.11
CA ILE A 200 -14.57 8.02 3.16
C ILE A 200 -13.71 7.31 2.13
N PHE A 201 -14.04 7.52 0.86
CA PHE A 201 -13.11 7.29 -0.24
C PHE A 201 -13.18 8.49 -1.18
N GLN A 202 -12.09 9.22 -1.24
CA GLN A 202 -11.96 10.41 -2.07
C GLN A 202 -10.57 10.43 -2.70
N ILE A 203 -10.55 10.77 -3.98
CA ILE A 203 -9.32 11.03 -4.74
C ILE A 203 -9.50 12.40 -5.37
N ASP A 204 -8.57 13.30 -5.10
CA ASP A 204 -8.44 14.59 -5.77
C ASP A 204 -7.18 14.55 -6.62
N ALA A 205 -7.25 15.04 -7.86
CA ALA A 205 -6.10 15.07 -8.76
C ALA A 205 -6.11 16.34 -9.61
N LYS A 206 -4.95 16.98 -9.71
CA LYS A 206 -4.68 18.04 -10.67
C LYS A 206 -3.89 17.46 -11.82
N ILE A 207 -4.51 17.40 -12.99
CA ILE A 207 -3.98 16.77 -14.19
C ILE A 207 -3.53 17.85 -15.15
N LYS A 208 -2.35 17.70 -15.74
CA LYS A 208 -1.82 18.57 -16.79
C LYS A 208 -1.61 17.82 -18.10
N ASN A 209 -1.66 18.55 -19.20
CA ASN A 209 -1.38 18.03 -20.54
C ASN A 209 -2.19 16.77 -20.88
N LEU A 210 -3.44 16.68 -20.38
CA LEU A 210 -4.28 15.52 -20.58
C LEU A 210 -4.65 15.38 -22.06
N LEU A 211 -4.39 14.21 -22.64
CA LEU A 211 -4.92 13.76 -23.91
C LEU A 211 -5.88 12.60 -23.66
N LEU A 212 -7.15 12.87 -23.90
CA LEU A 212 -8.24 11.94 -23.64
C LEU A 212 -8.97 11.58 -24.92
N LYS A 213 -9.23 10.29 -25.16
CA LYS A 213 -10.16 9.79 -26.16
C LYS A 213 -11.41 9.27 -25.47
N TYR A 214 -12.41 10.14 -25.31
CA TYR A 214 -13.59 9.84 -24.52
C TYR A 214 -14.40 8.64 -25.04
N ALA A 215 -14.52 8.48 -26.36
CA ALA A 215 -15.19 7.34 -26.98
C ALA A 215 -14.51 6.98 -28.31
N LYS A 216 -14.78 5.76 -28.79
CA LYS A 216 -14.09 5.16 -29.95
C LYS A 216 -14.15 6.05 -31.20
N ASP A 217 -15.29 6.66 -31.46
CA ASP A 217 -15.56 7.46 -32.67
C ASP A 217 -15.49 8.97 -32.40
N TRP A 218 -15.07 9.38 -31.20
CA TRP A 218 -14.90 10.78 -30.85
C TRP A 218 -13.49 11.27 -31.13
N PRO A 219 -13.33 12.57 -31.47
CA PRO A 219 -12.00 13.16 -31.57
C PRO A 219 -11.30 13.15 -30.20
N GLN A 220 -9.98 13.12 -30.23
CA GLN A 220 -9.18 13.31 -29.02
C GLN A 220 -9.38 14.72 -28.47
N THR A 221 -9.54 14.82 -27.17
CA THR A 221 -9.69 16.09 -26.46
C THR A 221 -8.40 16.36 -25.70
N LYS A 222 -7.90 17.59 -25.80
CA LYS A 222 -6.77 18.08 -25.02
C LYS A 222 -7.27 19.00 -23.93
N ALA A 223 -6.75 18.81 -22.72
CA ALA A 223 -6.89 19.76 -21.62
C ALA A 223 -5.49 20.11 -21.10
N GLU A 224 -5.17 21.41 -21.08
CA GLU A 224 -3.91 21.89 -20.52
C GLU A 224 -3.85 21.66 -19.02
N GLU A 225 -4.97 21.90 -18.34
CA GLU A 225 -5.14 21.68 -16.92
C GLU A 225 -6.56 21.21 -16.63
N MET A 226 -6.72 20.25 -15.72
CA MET A 226 -8.02 19.76 -15.27
C MET A 226 -7.91 19.33 -13.80
N GLU A 227 -8.87 19.74 -13.00
CA GLU A 227 -9.06 19.21 -11.65
C GLU A 227 -10.13 18.11 -11.70
N LEU A 228 -9.86 17.01 -11.01
CA LEU A 228 -10.75 15.87 -10.94
C LEU A 228 -10.90 15.44 -9.49
N THR A 229 -12.14 15.37 -9.04
CA THR A 229 -12.47 14.77 -7.75
C THR A 229 -13.32 13.52 -7.97
N PHE A 230 -12.82 12.39 -7.50
CA PHE A 230 -13.59 11.18 -7.35
C PHE A 230 -13.99 11.02 -5.88
N LYS A 231 -15.29 10.96 -5.63
CA LYS A 231 -15.81 10.78 -4.27
C LYS A 231 -16.90 9.73 -4.26
N ARG A 232 -16.66 8.67 -3.51
CA ARG A 232 -17.52 7.46 -3.51
C ARG A 232 -17.64 6.89 -4.93
N ASN A 233 -18.77 7.07 -5.60
CA ASN A 233 -19.04 6.58 -6.96
C ASN A 233 -19.28 7.73 -7.96
N HIS A 234 -18.93 8.96 -7.61
CA HIS A 234 -19.16 10.14 -8.45
C HIS A 234 -17.83 10.81 -8.81
N ILE A 235 -17.78 11.28 -10.05
CA ILE A 235 -16.67 12.08 -10.59
C ILE A 235 -17.17 13.52 -10.75
N TYR A 236 -16.37 14.45 -10.29
CA TYR A 236 -16.58 15.91 -10.44
C TYR A 236 -15.33 16.48 -11.14
N SER A 237 -15.54 17.40 -12.07
CA SER A 237 -14.50 18.12 -12.83
C SER A 237 -14.85 19.59 -12.92
#